data_6341ca5d276274702ead15dc1b66f6b1
#
_entry.id   6341ca5d276274702ead15dc1b66f6b1
#
_cell.length_a   1.000
_cell.length_b   1.000
_cell.length_c   1.000
_cell.angle_alpha   90.00
_cell.angle_beta   90.00
_cell.angle_gamma   90.00
#
_symmetry.space_group_name_H-M   'P 1'
#
loop_
_entity.id
_entity.type
_entity.pdbx_description
1 polymer ?
#
loop_
_entity_poly.entity_id
_entity_poly.type
_entity_poly.pdbx_seq_one_letter_code
_entity_poly.pdbx_strand_id
1 'polypeptide(L)'
;MTTSRPRRLTALLHVPRLGTVPAVAALCVLSSAATFGADQPIVNEKFADLEPAIQMLRSEVGKDRRDIVKNSMLLTESEGKTFWPLYDEYRAEMHKLGDRRVRLITDFAANRNAMSEDQAEKLTHEALSIEEDGVSVKQQYVKKMSKVLSARTVARFFQIDAKLDAVVDAQLAARIPLIH
;
A
#
# COMPACT_ATOMS: atom_id res chain seq x y z
N MET A 1 -28.11 -17.66 63.08
CA MET A 1 -29.33 -18.33 62.62
C MET A 1 -29.75 -17.62 61.34
N THR A 2 -29.60 -18.15 60.24
CA THR A 2 -30.21 -19.11 59.43
C THR A 2 -29.44 -19.14 58.11
N THR A 3 -28.92 -20.26 57.75
CA THR A 3 -28.22 -20.64 56.52
C THR A 3 -29.19 -20.71 55.36
N SER A 4 -28.81 -20.18 54.19
CA SER A 4 -29.45 -20.54 52.92
C SER A 4 -28.44 -20.73 51.80
N ARG A 5 -28.33 -21.99 51.32
CA ARG A 5 -27.42 -22.46 50.28
C ARG A 5 -27.89 -22.06 48.88
N PRO A 6 -26.99 -21.88 47.89
CA PRO A 6 -27.34 -21.65 46.52
C PRO A 6 -27.73 -22.94 45.80
N ARG A 7 -28.80 -22.88 45.01
CA ARG A 7 -29.28 -23.93 44.11
C ARG A 7 -28.37 -24.04 42.88
N ARG A 8 -27.84 -25.21 42.64
CA ARG A 8 -27.21 -25.60 41.36
C ARG A 8 -28.31 -25.80 40.31
N LEU A 9 -28.21 -25.07 39.21
CA LEU A 9 -28.97 -25.34 37.97
C LEU A 9 -28.05 -26.09 37.02
N THR A 10 -28.30 -27.39 36.90
CA THR A 10 -27.69 -28.28 35.92
C THR A 10 -28.48 -28.12 34.61
N ALA A 11 -27.91 -27.45 33.61
CA ALA A 11 -28.48 -27.44 32.29
C ALA A 11 -27.98 -28.64 31.49
N LEU A 12 -28.91 -29.51 31.13
CA LEU A 12 -28.68 -30.66 30.25
C LEU A 12 -28.28 -30.18 28.83
N LEU A 13 -27.10 -30.58 28.41
CA LEU A 13 -26.70 -30.57 27.04
C LEU A 13 -27.41 -31.67 26.26
N HIS A 14 -28.35 -31.30 25.41
CA HIS A 14 -28.99 -32.22 24.50
C HIS A 14 -28.19 -32.27 23.19
N VAL A 15 -27.52 -33.42 22.97
CA VAL A 15 -26.75 -33.71 21.74
C VAL A 15 -27.73 -34.46 20.79
N PRO A 16 -28.00 -33.96 19.58
CA PRO A 16 -28.74 -34.77 18.62
C PRO A 16 -27.83 -35.79 17.96
N ARG A 17 -28.33 -37.03 17.90
CA ARG A 17 -27.70 -38.21 17.31
C ARG A 17 -27.42 -38.01 15.81
N LEU A 18 -26.20 -38.37 15.39
CA LEU A 18 -25.81 -38.54 13.99
C LEU A 18 -26.66 -39.61 13.32
N GLY A 19 -27.34 -39.23 12.26
CA GLY A 19 -27.90 -40.14 11.29
C GLY A 19 -26.83 -40.73 10.37
N THR A 20 -26.87 -42.04 10.25
CA THR A 20 -26.06 -42.86 9.35
C THR A 20 -26.27 -42.47 7.89
N VAL A 21 -25.19 -42.15 7.18
CA VAL A 21 -25.18 -42.01 5.73
C VAL A 21 -24.47 -43.20 5.10
N PRO A 22 -25.01 -43.88 4.10
CA PRO A 22 -24.40 -45.04 3.48
C PRO A 22 -23.21 -44.65 2.59
N ALA A 23 -22.24 -45.49 2.61
CA ALA A 23 -21.06 -45.45 1.74
C ALA A 23 -21.45 -45.78 0.29
N VAL A 24 -21.15 -44.88 -0.66
CA VAL A 24 -21.07 -45.23 -2.08
C VAL A 24 -19.98 -44.41 -2.77
N ALA A 25 -19.17 -45.13 -3.49
CA ALA A 25 -18.36 -44.77 -4.65
C ALA A 25 -16.98 -44.13 -4.40
N ALA A 26 -16.02 -44.97 -4.64
CA ALA A 26 -14.67 -44.66 -5.08
C ALA A 26 -14.69 -43.63 -6.22
N LEU A 27 -14.03 -42.50 -6.01
CA LEU A 27 -13.70 -41.60 -7.12
C LEU A 27 -12.18 -41.43 -7.15
N CYS A 28 -11.61 -41.89 -8.24
CA CYS A 28 -10.22 -41.74 -8.59
C CYS A 28 -9.74 -40.29 -8.36
N VAL A 29 -8.87 -40.12 -7.40
CA VAL A 29 -8.07 -38.90 -7.29
C VAL A 29 -7.03 -38.96 -8.40
N LEU A 30 -7.37 -38.40 -9.55
CA LEU A 30 -6.37 -37.94 -10.50
C LEU A 30 -5.60 -36.85 -9.80
N SER A 31 -4.42 -37.18 -9.32
CA SER A 31 -3.41 -36.23 -8.93
C SER A 31 -3.03 -35.40 -10.16
N SER A 32 -3.78 -34.32 -10.40
CA SER A 32 -3.27 -33.22 -11.21
C SER A 32 -2.19 -32.56 -10.37
N ALA A 33 -0.95 -33.05 -10.56
CA ALA A 33 0.21 -32.26 -10.27
C ALA A 33 0.05 -30.97 -11.06
N ALA A 34 -0.39 -29.92 -10.39
CA ALA A 34 -0.25 -28.56 -10.89
C ALA A 34 1.26 -28.35 -11.02
N THR A 35 1.80 -28.65 -12.20
CA THR A 35 3.07 -28.10 -12.61
C THR A 35 2.89 -26.58 -12.50
N PHE A 36 3.48 -26.00 -11.48
CA PHE A 36 3.81 -24.59 -11.47
C PHE A 36 4.74 -24.40 -12.68
N GLY A 37 4.12 -24.15 -13.82
CA GLY A 37 4.81 -23.78 -15.03
C GLY A 37 5.48 -22.45 -14.76
N ALA A 38 6.80 -22.48 -14.67
CA ALA A 38 7.68 -21.33 -14.60
C ALA A 38 7.70 -20.52 -15.91
N ASP A 39 6.62 -20.58 -16.68
CA ASP A 39 6.52 -19.95 -17.99
C ASP A 39 5.13 -19.35 -18.22
N GLN A 40 4.66 -18.61 -17.23
CA GLN A 40 3.71 -17.55 -17.54
C GLN A 40 4.57 -16.38 -18.04
N PRO A 41 4.45 -15.96 -19.30
CA PRO A 41 5.03 -14.69 -19.71
C PRO A 41 4.38 -13.64 -18.82
N ILE A 42 5.20 -13.03 -17.96
CA ILE A 42 4.77 -11.87 -17.17
C ILE A 42 4.40 -10.81 -18.19
N VAL A 43 3.14 -10.86 -18.53
CA VAL A 43 2.31 -9.86 -19.19
C VAL A 43 3.06 -9.00 -20.21
N ASN A 44 3.00 -9.41 -21.46
CA ASN A 44 3.24 -8.52 -22.59
C ASN A 44 2.04 -7.56 -22.72
N GLU A 45 1.65 -6.89 -21.62
CA GLU A 45 0.63 -5.88 -21.62
C GLU A 45 1.19 -4.61 -22.23
N LYS A 46 0.50 -4.21 -23.29
CA LYS A 46 0.77 -3.01 -24.06
C LYS A 46 0.94 -1.81 -23.15
N PHE A 47 1.93 -0.95 -23.40
CA PHE A 47 2.12 0.34 -22.74
C PHE A 47 0.88 1.27 -22.72
N ALA A 48 -0.21 0.91 -23.39
CA ALA A 48 -1.51 1.56 -23.24
C ALA A 48 -1.97 1.66 -21.76
N ASP A 49 -1.50 0.76 -20.89
CA ASP A 49 -1.86 0.76 -19.45
C ASP A 49 -0.89 1.56 -18.58
N LEU A 50 0.19 2.08 -19.15
CA LEU A 50 1.13 2.93 -18.40
C LEU A 50 0.56 4.34 -18.16
N GLU A 51 -0.23 4.87 -19.09
CA GLU A 51 -0.89 6.17 -18.96
C GLU A 51 -1.81 6.24 -17.73
N PRO A 52 -2.67 5.23 -17.43
CA PRO A 52 -3.40 5.21 -16.17
C PRO A 52 -2.50 5.21 -14.93
N ALA A 53 -1.35 4.53 -14.97
CA ALA A 53 -0.40 4.55 -13.85
C ALA A 53 0.23 5.94 -13.66
N ILE A 54 0.56 6.61 -14.75
CA ILE A 54 1.05 8.00 -14.74
C ILE A 54 -0.02 8.96 -14.22
N GLN A 55 -1.25 8.81 -14.68
CA GLN A 55 -2.37 9.65 -14.23
C GLN A 55 -2.66 9.44 -12.73
N MET A 56 -2.53 8.21 -12.24
CA MET A 56 -2.68 7.92 -10.82
C MET A 56 -1.61 8.62 -9.97
N LEU A 57 -0.37 8.71 -10.45
CA LEU A 57 0.67 9.50 -9.79
C LEU A 57 0.32 11.00 -9.76
N ARG A 58 -0.42 11.48 -10.74
CA ARG A 58 -0.68 12.91 -10.92
C ARG A 58 -1.97 13.40 -10.30
N SER A 59 -3.06 12.62 -10.35
CA SER A 59 -4.37 13.23 -10.20
C SER A 59 -5.09 12.98 -8.86
N GLU A 60 -5.67 11.87 -8.72
CA GLU A 60 -6.82 11.69 -7.82
C GLU A 60 -6.38 11.41 -6.38
N VAL A 61 -5.27 10.69 -6.22
CA VAL A 61 -4.71 10.39 -4.89
C VAL A 61 -4.37 11.68 -4.12
N GLY A 62 -4.10 12.79 -4.82
CA GLY A 62 -3.78 14.07 -4.19
C GLY A 62 -4.98 14.69 -3.46
N LYS A 63 -6.14 14.72 -4.10
CA LYS A 63 -7.37 15.30 -3.54
C LYS A 63 -7.95 14.38 -2.46
N ASP A 64 -8.09 13.12 -2.79
CA ASP A 64 -8.58 12.11 -1.85
C ASP A 64 -7.62 11.94 -0.68
N ARG A 65 -6.30 12.03 -0.92
CA ARG A 65 -5.27 11.96 0.14
C ARG A 65 -5.47 13.03 1.21
N ARG A 66 -5.74 14.29 0.81
CA ARG A 66 -5.97 15.36 1.78
C ARG A 66 -7.20 15.10 2.65
N ASP A 67 -8.28 14.63 2.04
CA ASP A 67 -9.52 14.30 2.76
C ASP A 67 -9.34 13.07 3.67
N ILE A 68 -8.61 12.06 3.23
CA ILE A 68 -8.26 10.89 4.06
C ILE A 68 -7.42 11.33 5.26
N VAL A 69 -6.40 12.16 5.05
CA VAL A 69 -5.57 12.69 6.13
C VAL A 69 -6.42 13.52 7.09
N LYS A 70 -7.26 14.43 6.58
CA LYS A 70 -8.16 15.27 7.38
C LYS A 70 -9.07 14.43 8.29
N ASN A 71 -9.70 13.42 7.72
CA ASN A 71 -10.63 12.55 8.45
C ASN A 71 -9.94 11.60 9.43
N SER A 72 -8.67 11.26 9.17
CA SER A 72 -7.92 10.27 9.96
C SER A 72 -7.05 10.89 11.06
N MET A 73 -6.67 12.17 10.94
CA MET A 73 -5.71 12.80 11.87
C MET A 73 -6.31 13.15 13.22
N LEU A 74 -7.62 13.44 13.31
CA LEU A 74 -8.31 13.84 14.55
C LEU A 74 -7.64 15.05 15.23
N LEU A 75 -7.27 16.07 14.43
CA LEU A 75 -6.63 17.29 14.93
C LEU A 75 -7.64 18.18 15.65
N THR A 76 -7.19 18.82 16.71
CA THR A 76 -7.88 19.98 17.27
C THR A 76 -7.80 21.15 16.30
N GLU A 77 -8.64 22.17 16.49
CA GLU A 77 -8.62 23.37 15.64
C GLU A 77 -7.25 24.07 15.68
N SER A 78 -6.62 24.14 16.86
CA SER A 78 -5.29 24.76 17.02
C SER A 78 -4.19 23.95 16.34
N GLU A 79 -4.20 22.61 16.45
CA GLU A 79 -3.25 21.75 15.75
C GLU A 79 -3.43 21.85 14.23
N GLY A 80 -4.67 21.93 13.76
CA GLY A 80 -4.96 22.09 12.34
C GLY A 80 -4.38 23.37 11.73
N LYS A 81 -4.43 24.49 12.47
CA LYS A 81 -3.85 25.77 12.00
C LYS A 81 -2.34 25.69 11.76
N THR A 82 -1.63 24.87 12.53
CA THR A 82 -0.17 24.68 12.37
C THR A 82 0.19 23.51 11.46
N PHE A 83 -0.62 22.46 11.44
CA PHE A 83 -0.36 21.26 10.63
C PHE A 83 -0.54 21.51 9.13
N TRP A 84 -1.66 22.12 8.72
CA TRP A 84 -2.00 22.20 7.28
C TRP A 84 -0.98 22.97 6.45
N PRO A 85 -0.40 24.10 6.89
CA PRO A 85 0.68 24.73 6.14
C PRO A 85 1.89 23.81 5.95
N LEU A 86 2.31 23.09 7.00
CA LEU A 86 3.43 22.15 6.91
C LEU A 86 3.10 20.93 6.03
N TYR A 87 1.86 20.47 6.06
CA TYR A 87 1.38 19.42 5.15
C TYR A 87 1.45 19.87 3.70
N ASP A 88 1.00 21.08 3.38
CA ASP A 88 1.01 21.60 2.02
C ASP A 88 2.45 21.77 1.50
N GLU A 89 3.37 22.28 2.32
CA GLU A 89 4.80 22.33 1.98
C GLU A 89 5.37 20.92 1.75
N TYR A 90 5.09 19.98 2.66
CA TYR A 90 5.52 18.58 2.53
C TYR A 90 5.03 17.96 1.22
N ARG A 91 3.75 18.15 0.91
CA ARG A 91 3.17 17.62 -0.34
C ARG A 91 3.78 18.26 -1.58
N ALA A 92 4.12 19.53 -1.56
CA ALA A 92 4.80 20.21 -2.66
C ALA A 92 6.18 19.58 -2.93
N GLU A 93 6.98 19.26 -1.89
CA GLU A 93 8.26 18.57 -2.08
C GLU A 93 8.07 17.14 -2.61
N MET A 94 7.11 16.37 -2.04
CA MET A 94 6.81 15.02 -2.53
C MET A 94 6.30 15.02 -3.98
N HIS A 95 5.59 16.06 -4.43
CA HIS A 95 5.19 16.20 -5.82
C HIS A 95 6.37 16.34 -6.79
N LYS A 96 7.43 17.07 -6.41
CA LYS A 96 8.65 17.17 -7.23
C LYS A 96 9.28 15.80 -7.47
N LEU A 97 9.30 14.96 -6.42
CA LEU A 97 9.78 13.57 -6.52
C LEU A 97 8.86 12.71 -7.39
N GLY A 98 7.55 12.89 -7.26
CA GLY A 98 6.56 12.27 -8.13
C GLY A 98 6.78 12.62 -9.61
N ASP A 99 7.09 13.88 -9.93
CA ASP A 99 7.41 14.30 -11.31
C ASP A 99 8.70 13.66 -11.83
N ARG A 100 9.71 13.47 -10.98
CA ARG A 100 10.92 12.71 -11.34
C ARG A 100 10.58 11.25 -11.62
N ARG A 101 9.75 10.63 -10.78
CA ARG A 101 9.31 9.24 -10.95
C ARG A 101 8.51 9.05 -12.24
N VAL A 102 7.65 10.01 -12.60
CA VAL A 102 6.93 9.99 -13.89
C VAL A 102 7.90 10.01 -15.06
N ARG A 103 8.89 10.92 -15.04
CA ARG A 103 9.93 10.96 -16.09
C ARG A 103 10.68 9.65 -16.21
N LEU A 104 11.12 9.10 -15.07
CA LEU A 104 11.82 7.81 -15.01
C LEU A 104 11.00 6.69 -15.67
N ILE A 105 9.71 6.60 -15.35
CA ILE A 105 8.80 5.59 -15.92
C ILE A 105 8.62 5.81 -17.41
N THR A 106 8.48 7.06 -17.85
CA THR A 106 8.33 7.40 -19.27
C THR A 106 9.60 7.05 -20.06
N ASP A 107 10.78 7.37 -19.53
CA ASP A 107 12.07 7.06 -20.14
C ASP A 107 12.29 5.55 -20.21
N PHE A 108 11.94 4.82 -19.16
CA PHE A 108 11.94 3.35 -19.18
C PHE A 108 11.03 2.83 -20.28
N ALA A 109 9.78 3.32 -20.36
CA ALA A 109 8.81 2.89 -21.35
C ALA A 109 9.31 3.06 -22.79
N ALA A 110 9.93 4.21 -23.07
CA ALA A 110 10.43 4.54 -24.40
C ALA A 110 11.62 3.67 -24.84
N ASN A 111 12.44 3.20 -23.90
CA ASN A 111 13.72 2.56 -24.20
C ASN A 111 13.78 1.04 -23.90
N ARG A 112 12.77 0.46 -23.25
CA ARG A 112 12.82 -0.89 -22.65
C ARG A 112 13.25 -2.01 -23.62
N ASN A 113 12.86 -1.92 -24.91
CA ASN A 113 13.13 -2.97 -25.91
C ASN A 113 14.55 -2.93 -26.48
N ALA A 114 15.27 -1.83 -26.27
CA ALA A 114 16.61 -1.61 -26.80
C ALA A 114 17.49 -0.84 -25.78
N MET A 115 17.25 -1.10 -24.49
CA MET A 115 17.97 -0.44 -23.42
C MET A 115 19.42 -0.91 -23.36
N SER A 116 20.36 0.04 -23.39
CA SER A 116 21.77 -0.26 -23.17
C SER A 116 22.07 -0.43 -21.68
N GLU A 117 23.20 -1.08 -21.35
CA GLU A 117 23.68 -1.25 -19.98
C GLU A 117 23.80 0.11 -19.26
N ASP A 118 24.37 1.12 -19.93
CA ASP A 118 24.52 2.49 -19.38
C ASP A 118 23.16 3.14 -19.09
N GLN A 119 22.13 2.86 -19.91
CA GLN A 119 20.78 3.37 -19.66
C GLN A 119 20.14 2.66 -18.49
N ALA A 120 20.30 1.35 -18.38
CA ALA A 120 19.79 0.56 -17.27
C ALA A 120 20.43 1.00 -15.94
N GLU A 121 21.76 1.23 -15.93
CA GLU A 121 22.47 1.75 -14.78
C GLU A 121 21.94 3.13 -14.35
N LYS A 122 21.81 4.08 -15.28
CA LYS A 122 21.27 5.42 -14.99
C LYS A 122 19.86 5.39 -14.44
N LEU A 123 18.97 4.56 -15.00
CA LEU A 123 17.61 4.39 -14.51
C LEU A 123 17.59 3.83 -13.09
N THR A 124 18.44 2.86 -12.80
CA THR A 124 18.55 2.27 -11.46
C THR A 124 19.03 3.32 -10.44
N HIS A 125 20.07 4.07 -10.78
CA HIS A 125 20.58 5.15 -9.92
C HIS A 125 19.55 6.24 -9.68
N GLU A 126 18.82 6.66 -10.71
CA GLU A 126 17.76 7.68 -10.56
C GLU A 126 16.60 7.15 -9.71
N ALA A 127 16.20 5.88 -9.87
CA ALA A 127 15.17 5.27 -9.03
C ALA A 127 15.56 5.32 -7.55
N LEU A 128 16.77 4.88 -7.21
CA LEU A 128 17.27 4.89 -5.83
C LEU A 128 17.41 6.30 -5.30
N SER A 129 17.89 7.25 -6.11
CA SER A 129 18.01 8.67 -5.72
C SER A 129 16.65 9.29 -5.37
N ILE A 130 15.59 8.96 -6.12
CA ILE A 130 14.23 9.42 -5.80
C ILE A 130 13.77 8.88 -4.44
N GLU A 131 14.08 7.62 -4.12
CA GLU A 131 13.73 7.02 -2.82
C GLU A 131 14.51 7.66 -1.67
N GLU A 132 15.82 7.88 -1.82
CA GLU A 132 16.66 8.55 -0.83
C GLU A 132 16.18 9.97 -0.55
N ASP A 133 15.89 10.74 -1.59
CA ASP A 133 15.34 12.09 -1.46
C ASP A 133 13.97 12.06 -0.77
N GLY A 134 13.14 11.06 -1.06
CA GLY A 134 11.85 10.87 -0.39
C GLY A 134 12.00 10.64 1.12
N VAL A 135 12.96 9.81 1.53
CA VAL A 135 13.28 9.60 2.95
C VAL A 135 13.80 10.89 3.58
N SER A 136 14.69 11.62 2.88
CA SER A 136 15.24 12.89 3.34
C SER A 136 14.15 13.93 3.59
N VAL A 137 13.22 14.10 2.65
CA VAL A 137 12.05 15.00 2.79
C VAL A 137 11.21 14.58 3.99
N LYS A 138 10.87 13.29 4.13
CA LYS A 138 10.10 12.79 5.28
C LYS A 138 10.79 13.12 6.60
N GLN A 139 12.09 12.88 6.72
CA GLN A 139 12.86 13.20 7.92
C GLN A 139 12.87 14.70 8.24
N GLN A 140 12.98 15.55 7.23
CA GLN A 140 12.93 17.00 7.40
C GLN A 140 11.57 17.43 7.97
N TYR A 141 10.47 16.89 7.44
CA TYR A 141 9.13 17.27 7.91
C TYR A 141 8.75 16.62 9.23
N VAL A 142 9.27 15.44 9.58
CA VAL A 142 9.21 14.93 10.96
C VAL A 142 9.80 15.98 11.93
N LYS A 143 11.00 16.52 11.63
CA LYS A 143 11.64 17.54 12.48
C LYS A 143 10.82 18.85 12.54
N LYS A 144 10.27 19.32 11.41
CA LYS A 144 9.44 20.54 11.38
C LYS A 144 8.15 20.35 12.18
N MET A 145 7.41 19.27 11.95
CA MET A 145 6.13 18.98 12.59
C MET A 145 6.28 18.71 14.09
N SER A 146 7.36 18.06 14.53
CA SER A 146 7.65 17.79 15.95
C SER A 146 7.90 19.04 16.78
N LYS A 147 8.11 20.20 16.16
CA LYS A 147 8.23 21.49 16.88
C LYS A 147 6.88 22.05 17.31
N VAL A 148 5.79 21.64 16.66
CA VAL A 148 4.45 22.24 16.80
C VAL A 148 3.36 21.23 17.13
N LEU A 149 3.64 19.93 17.01
CA LEU A 149 2.72 18.85 17.25
C LEU A 149 3.30 17.81 18.22
N SER A 150 2.44 17.05 18.88
CA SER A 150 2.88 15.91 19.70
C SER A 150 3.54 14.82 18.86
N ALA A 151 4.47 14.08 19.45
CA ALA A 151 5.11 12.94 18.77
C ALA A 151 4.09 11.90 18.29
N ARG A 152 2.99 11.71 19.04
CA ARG A 152 1.89 10.81 18.66
C ARG A 152 1.16 11.31 17.42
N THR A 153 0.88 12.59 17.33
CA THR A 153 0.23 13.22 16.16
C THR A 153 1.10 13.12 14.93
N VAL A 154 2.41 13.40 15.06
CA VAL A 154 3.38 13.25 13.98
C VAL A 154 3.48 11.79 13.50
N ALA A 155 3.62 10.85 14.44
CA ALA A 155 3.67 9.42 14.11
C ALA A 155 2.41 8.96 13.37
N ARG A 156 1.22 9.40 13.82
CA ARG A 156 -0.05 9.09 13.17
C ARG A 156 -0.08 9.60 11.73
N PHE A 157 0.37 10.82 11.48
CA PHE A 157 0.45 11.37 10.13
C PHE A 157 1.31 10.50 9.22
N PHE A 158 2.54 10.19 9.63
CA PHE A 158 3.43 9.39 8.79
C PHE A 158 2.98 7.93 8.64
N GLN A 159 2.22 7.38 9.59
CA GLN A 159 1.56 6.08 9.40
C GLN A 159 0.46 6.13 8.33
N ILE A 160 -0.35 7.20 8.30
CA ILE A 160 -1.38 7.38 7.27
C ILE A 160 -0.71 7.59 5.91
N ASP A 161 0.30 8.46 5.84
CA ASP A 161 1.04 8.76 4.63
C ASP A 161 1.70 7.51 4.03
N ALA A 162 2.37 6.70 4.86
CA ALA A 162 2.97 5.43 4.43
C ALA A 162 1.94 4.42 3.89
N LYS A 163 0.74 4.35 4.47
CA LYS A 163 -0.33 3.48 3.94
C LYS A 163 -0.82 3.95 2.58
N LEU A 164 -0.94 5.25 2.38
CA LEU A 164 -1.35 5.82 1.10
C LEU A 164 -0.28 5.64 0.03
N ASP A 165 1.01 5.81 0.39
CA ASP A 165 2.13 5.53 -0.50
C ASP A 165 2.15 4.05 -0.92
N ALA A 166 1.97 3.12 0.03
CA ALA A 166 1.96 1.68 -0.25
C ALA A 166 0.86 1.27 -1.24
N VAL A 167 -0.32 1.91 -1.20
CA VAL A 167 -1.39 1.65 -2.19
C VAL A 167 -0.97 2.10 -3.58
N VAL A 168 -0.37 3.30 -3.70
CA VAL A 168 0.13 3.82 -4.97
C VAL A 168 1.24 2.94 -5.53
N ASP A 169 2.21 2.58 -4.69
CA ASP A 169 3.35 1.75 -5.09
C ASP A 169 2.91 0.35 -5.55
N ALA A 170 1.95 -0.27 -4.86
CA ALA A 170 1.39 -1.56 -5.28
C ALA A 170 0.71 -1.50 -6.65
N GLN A 171 -0.04 -0.43 -6.92
CA GLN A 171 -0.71 -0.23 -8.20
C GLN A 171 0.27 0.05 -9.34
N LEU A 172 1.35 0.78 -9.07
CA LEU A 172 2.43 1.00 -10.04
C LEU A 172 3.20 -0.29 -10.32
N ALA A 173 3.59 -1.01 -9.27
CA ALA A 173 4.31 -2.28 -9.41
C ALA A 173 3.54 -3.31 -10.24
N ALA A 174 2.21 -3.33 -10.13
CA ALA A 174 1.36 -4.22 -10.93
C ALA A 174 1.31 -3.86 -12.43
N ARG A 175 1.75 -2.66 -12.83
CA ARG A 175 1.60 -2.15 -14.20
C ARG A 175 2.93 -1.92 -14.93
N ILE A 176 4.03 -1.75 -14.20
CA ILE A 176 5.36 -1.53 -14.78
C ILE A 176 6.01 -2.88 -15.03
N PRO A 177 6.24 -3.27 -16.31
CA PRO A 177 6.87 -4.55 -16.63
C PRO A 177 8.36 -4.54 -16.28
N LEU A 178 8.95 -5.74 -16.18
CA LEU A 178 10.39 -5.89 -16.01
C LEU A 178 11.18 -5.61 -17.30
N ILE A 179 12.46 -5.31 -17.15
CA ILE A 179 13.43 -5.28 -18.24
C ILE A 179 13.63 -6.71 -18.75
N HIS A 180 13.74 -6.88 -20.07
CA HIS A 180 14.02 -8.16 -20.71
C HIS A 180 15.46 -8.26 -21.15
#